data_b38c193a82f5b5aed846aacb8c01e100
#
_entry.id   b38c193a82f5b5aed846aacb8c01e100
#
_cell.length_a   1.000
_cell.length_b   1.000
_cell.length_c   1.000
_cell.angle_alpha   90.00
_cell.angle_beta   90.00
_cell.angle_gamma   90.00
#
_symmetry.space_group_name_H-M   'P 1'
#
loop_
_entity.id
_entity.type
_entity.pdbx_description
1 polymer ?
#
loop_
_entity_poly.entity_id
_entity_poly.type
_entity_poly.pdbx_seq_one_letter_code
_entity_poly.pdbx_strand_id
1 'polypeptide(L)'
;DGDLVLGESGAICDYLSRRYGAGRLSPAPDHPDFADHLFWFHWSNGTFMTTLMMQLVLASGGEGNPAAVFVNDRSQRGWAMIERRLGDAPFFGGADLTTADIMMVYCLTTSRAFRGTSIDTYPNLKAYLQRIGARPAYQRAMAKAEPGMPPMLV
;
A
#
# COMPACT_ATOMS: atom_id res chain seq x y z
N ASP A 1 -18.50 -5.15 -13.98
CA ASP A 1 -19.69 -5.27 -13.17
C ASP A 1 -20.89 -5.04 -14.13
N GLY A 2 -21.51 -6.13 -14.59
CA GLY A 2 -22.39 -6.04 -15.75
C GLY A 2 -21.63 -5.51 -16.96
N ASP A 3 -22.11 -4.46 -17.58
CA ASP A 3 -21.46 -3.81 -18.75
C ASP A 3 -20.42 -2.75 -18.35
N LEU A 4 -20.28 -2.47 -17.04
CA LEU A 4 -19.28 -1.52 -16.55
C LEU A 4 -17.88 -2.12 -16.56
N VAL A 5 -16.97 -1.48 -17.27
CA VAL A 5 -15.52 -1.72 -17.21
C VAL A 5 -14.87 -0.54 -16.51
N LEU A 6 -14.22 -0.79 -15.35
CA LEU A 6 -13.57 0.24 -14.55
C LEU A 6 -12.08 -0.07 -14.41
N GLY A 7 -11.23 0.89 -14.75
CA GLY A 7 -9.80 0.89 -14.48
C GLY A 7 -9.46 1.64 -13.18
N GLU A 8 -8.17 1.74 -12.87
CA GLU A 8 -7.60 2.38 -11.68
C GLU A 8 -7.93 1.66 -10.36
N SER A 9 -6.91 1.12 -9.71
CA SER A 9 -7.07 0.36 -8.46
C SER A 9 -7.77 1.14 -7.35
N GLY A 10 -7.45 2.44 -7.22
CA GLY A 10 -8.12 3.32 -6.27
C GLY A 10 -9.61 3.50 -6.59
N ALA A 11 -9.96 3.74 -7.85
CA ALA A 11 -11.35 3.87 -8.27
C ALA A 11 -12.12 2.56 -8.07
N ILE A 12 -11.51 1.41 -8.35
CA ILE A 12 -12.10 0.09 -8.10
C ILE A 12 -12.36 -0.13 -6.61
N CYS A 13 -11.40 0.19 -5.74
CA CYS A 13 -11.57 0.07 -4.29
C CYS A 13 -12.71 0.95 -3.78
N ASP A 14 -12.77 2.21 -4.20
CA ASP A 14 -13.82 3.15 -3.79
C ASP A 14 -15.19 2.73 -4.32
N TYR A 15 -15.27 2.33 -5.59
CA TYR A 15 -16.49 1.81 -6.19
C TYR A 15 -17.05 0.59 -5.44
N LEU A 16 -16.20 -0.42 -5.17
CA LEU A 16 -16.64 -1.63 -4.49
C LEU A 16 -17.06 -1.35 -3.04
N SER A 17 -16.32 -0.49 -2.33
CA SER A 17 -16.66 -0.09 -0.96
C SER A 17 -18.03 0.60 -0.89
N ARG A 18 -18.29 1.53 -1.79
CA ARG A 18 -19.56 2.28 -1.82
C ARG A 18 -20.72 1.47 -2.38
N ARG A 19 -20.50 0.78 -3.49
CA ARG A 19 -21.57 0.05 -4.20
C ARG A 19 -22.02 -1.21 -3.48
N TYR A 20 -21.06 -1.96 -2.91
CA TYR A 20 -21.32 -3.28 -2.34
C TYR A 20 -20.95 -3.39 -0.85
N GLY A 21 -20.11 -2.52 -0.36
CA GLY A 21 -19.61 -2.53 1.01
C GLY A 21 -20.41 -1.68 1.99
N ALA A 22 -21.37 -0.90 1.54
CA ALA A 22 -22.05 0.11 2.35
C ALA A 22 -21.06 1.06 3.07
N GLY A 23 -19.95 1.37 2.42
CA GLY A 23 -18.90 2.23 2.95
C GLY A 23 -17.99 1.61 4.02
N ARG A 24 -18.11 0.33 4.31
CA ARG A 24 -17.42 -0.32 5.46
C ARG A 24 -15.89 -0.17 5.50
N LEU A 25 -15.25 -0.02 4.37
CA LEU A 25 -13.79 0.13 4.29
C LEU A 25 -13.36 1.58 3.98
N SER A 26 -14.29 2.51 4.07
CA SER A 26 -14.08 3.93 3.84
C SER A 26 -14.77 4.71 4.96
N PRO A 27 -14.04 5.25 5.93
CA PRO A 27 -14.62 6.05 7.01
C PRO A 27 -15.46 7.20 6.48
N ALA A 28 -16.59 7.49 7.14
CA ALA A 28 -17.42 8.64 6.82
C ALA A 28 -16.71 9.96 7.18
N PRO A 29 -17.12 11.11 6.60
CA PRO A 29 -16.45 12.40 6.82
C PRO A 29 -16.38 12.87 8.28
N ASP A 30 -17.30 12.42 9.12
CA ASP A 30 -17.37 12.71 10.55
C ASP A 30 -16.58 11.72 11.43
N HIS A 31 -16.01 10.67 10.82
CA HIS A 31 -15.21 9.69 11.55
C HIS A 31 -13.84 10.26 11.93
N PRO A 32 -13.32 10.04 13.15
CA PRO A 32 -12.02 10.57 13.58
C PRO A 32 -10.87 10.17 12.66
N ASP A 33 -10.90 8.97 12.09
CA ASP A 33 -9.86 8.45 11.19
C ASP A 33 -10.03 8.88 9.72
N PHE A 34 -11.01 9.71 9.39
CA PHE A 34 -11.32 10.08 7.99
C PHE A 34 -10.14 10.75 7.27
N ALA A 35 -9.50 11.72 7.93
CA ALA A 35 -8.38 12.45 7.34
C ALA A 35 -7.16 11.54 7.08
N ASP A 36 -6.84 10.66 8.03
CA ASP A 36 -5.77 9.69 7.88
C ASP A 36 -6.06 8.70 6.75
N HIS A 37 -7.30 8.18 6.70
CA HIS A 37 -7.73 7.32 5.60
C HIS A 37 -7.54 7.99 4.23
N LEU A 38 -8.03 9.22 4.05
CA LEU A 38 -7.86 9.96 2.80
C LEU A 38 -6.40 10.15 2.44
N PHE A 39 -5.60 10.60 3.42
CA PHE A 39 -4.17 10.82 3.20
C PHE A 39 -3.49 9.55 2.69
N TRP A 40 -3.60 8.44 3.40
CA TRP A 40 -2.90 7.20 3.05
C TRP A 40 -3.46 6.54 1.79
N PHE A 41 -4.77 6.63 1.55
CA PHE A 41 -5.40 6.12 0.33
C PHE A 41 -4.83 6.81 -0.91
N HIS A 42 -4.76 8.14 -0.92
CA HIS A 42 -4.23 8.89 -2.05
C HIS A 42 -2.70 8.87 -2.12
N TRP A 43 -2.02 8.89 -0.96
CA TRP A 43 -0.57 8.85 -0.90
C TRP A 43 0.02 7.56 -1.46
N SER A 44 -0.67 6.43 -1.30
CA SER A 44 -0.23 5.14 -1.82
C SER A 44 0.03 5.18 -3.33
N ASN A 45 -0.92 5.63 -4.13
CA ASN A 45 -0.80 5.70 -5.60
C ASN A 45 -0.14 7.00 -6.08
N GLY A 46 -0.57 8.13 -5.54
CA GLY A 46 -0.12 9.44 -6.02
C GLY A 46 1.33 9.76 -5.63
N THR A 47 1.84 9.17 -4.57
CA THR A 47 3.17 9.48 -4.06
C THR A 47 4.06 8.25 -3.95
N PHE A 48 3.68 7.27 -3.16
CA PHE A 48 4.61 6.19 -2.80
C PHE A 48 4.85 5.24 -3.97
N MET A 49 3.81 4.68 -4.57
CA MET A 49 3.95 3.81 -5.74
C MET A 49 4.67 4.51 -6.90
N THR A 50 4.32 5.76 -7.17
CA THR A 50 4.98 6.57 -8.21
C THR A 50 6.47 6.73 -7.91
N THR A 51 6.84 7.02 -6.65
CA THR A 51 8.24 7.10 -6.23
C THR A 51 8.97 5.77 -6.46
N LEU A 52 8.35 4.66 -6.08
CA LEU A 52 8.92 3.32 -6.27
C LEU A 52 9.09 2.96 -7.76
N MET A 53 8.12 3.34 -8.61
CA MET A 53 8.23 3.15 -10.07
C MET A 53 9.34 4.01 -10.67
N MET A 54 9.47 5.26 -10.23
CA MET A 54 10.59 6.12 -10.67
C MET A 54 11.94 5.55 -10.26
N GLN A 55 12.09 4.97 -9.07
CA GLN A 55 13.33 4.28 -8.67
C GLN A 55 13.68 3.15 -9.65
N LEU A 56 12.68 2.33 -10.02
CA LEU A 56 12.88 1.23 -10.96
C LEU A 56 13.35 1.74 -12.33
N VAL A 57 12.71 2.78 -12.85
CA VAL A 57 13.07 3.38 -14.15
C VAL A 57 14.47 4.01 -14.11
N LEU A 58 14.82 4.69 -13.03
CA LEU A 58 16.10 5.39 -12.90
C LEU A 58 17.27 4.47 -12.51
N ALA A 59 17.00 3.23 -12.08
CA ALA A 59 18.03 2.27 -11.72
C ALA A 59 19.00 1.95 -12.88
N SER A 60 18.54 2.08 -14.13
CA SER A 60 19.36 1.88 -15.33
C SER A 60 20.18 3.12 -15.75
N GLY A 61 20.00 4.26 -15.10
CA GLY A 61 20.57 5.55 -15.52
C GLY A 61 22.03 5.81 -15.10
N GLY A 62 22.70 4.82 -14.48
CA GLY A 62 24.09 4.93 -14.04
C GLY A 62 24.27 5.62 -12.68
N GLU A 63 25.49 5.50 -12.12
CA GLU A 63 25.86 6.12 -10.85
C GLU A 63 25.90 7.65 -10.96
N GLY A 64 25.47 8.34 -9.89
CA GLY A 64 25.52 9.80 -9.80
C GLY A 64 24.39 10.55 -10.50
N ASN A 65 23.40 9.87 -11.05
CA ASN A 65 22.22 10.54 -11.62
C ASN A 65 21.47 11.36 -10.54
N PRO A 66 21.41 12.72 -10.63
CA PRO A 66 20.76 13.54 -9.61
C PRO A 66 19.27 13.22 -9.39
N ALA A 67 18.57 12.82 -10.46
CA ALA A 67 17.16 12.40 -10.34
C ALA A 67 17.04 11.12 -9.53
N ALA A 68 17.94 10.15 -9.69
CA ALA A 68 17.95 8.94 -8.89
C ALA A 68 18.25 9.24 -7.42
N VAL A 69 19.19 10.14 -7.13
CA VAL A 69 19.49 10.59 -5.75
C VAL A 69 18.25 11.20 -5.09
N PHE A 70 17.57 12.11 -5.78
CA PHE A 70 16.35 12.75 -5.28
C PHE A 70 15.24 11.73 -5.01
N VAL A 71 15.00 10.80 -5.94
CA VAL A 71 13.94 9.78 -5.82
C VAL A 71 14.27 8.78 -4.72
N ASN A 72 15.54 8.41 -4.55
CA ASN A 72 15.97 7.52 -3.46
C ASN A 72 15.77 8.17 -2.09
N ASP A 73 16.13 9.43 -1.92
CA ASP A 73 15.87 10.16 -0.67
C ASP A 73 14.36 10.28 -0.38
N ARG A 74 13.55 10.57 -1.41
CA ARG A 74 12.08 10.59 -1.28
C ARG A 74 11.53 9.23 -0.87
N SER A 75 12.05 8.15 -1.42
CA SER A 75 11.66 6.78 -1.07
C SER A 75 12.01 6.46 0.38
N GLN A 76 13.24 6.77 0.83
CA GLN A 76 13.66 6.54 2.22
C GLN A 76 12.76 7.28 3.21
N ARG A 77 12.42 8.54 2.93
CA ARG A 77 11.44 9.27 3.75
C ARG A 77 10.07 8.60 3.75
N GLY A 78 9.64 8.06 2.62
CA GLY A 78 8.39 7.30 2.52
C GLY A 78 8.38 6.08 3.42
N TRP A 79 9.44 5.28 3.41
CA TRP A 79 9.56 4.11 4.30
C TRP A 79 9.57 4.51 5.79
N ALA A 80 10.26 5.59 6.15
CA ALA A 80 10.26 6.11 7.52
C ALA A 80 8.87 6.60 7.96
N MET A 81 8.10 7.22 7.06
CA MET A 81 6.71 7.62 7.33
C MET A 81 5.81 6.41 7.58
N ILE A 82 5.95 5.36 6.78
CA ILE A 82 5.21 4.10 6.93
C ILE A 82 5.49 3.48 8.30
N GLU A 83 6.75 3.33 8.64
CA GLU A 83 7.17 2.75 9.92
C GLU A 83 6.61 3.52 11.12
N ARG A 84 6.69 4.85 11.09
CA ARG A 84 6.13 5.70 12.14
C ARG A 84 4.62 5.54 12.22
N ARG A 85 3.90 5.63 11.08
CA ARG A 85 2.44 5.46 11.07
C ARG A 85 1.98 4.16 11.68
N LEU A 86 2.66 3.07 11.35
CA LEU A 86 2.34 1.73 11.87
C LEU A 86 2.79 1.51 13.31
N GLY A 87 3.61 2.39 13.86
CA GLY A 87 3.87 2.51 15.30
C GLY A 87 2.77 3.24 16.05
N ASP A 88 2.11 4.20 15.39
CA ASP A 88 1.05 5.03 15.99
C ASP A 88 -0.35 4.39 15.87
N ALA A 89 -0.58 3.57 14.84
CA ALA A 89 -1.89 2.95 14.58
C ALA A 89 -1.74 1.54 13.97
N PRO A 90 -2.71 0.64 14.22
CA PRO A 90 -2.66 -0.72 13.70
C PRO A 90 -2.83 -0.82 12.18
N PHE A 91 -3.45 0.17 11.55
CA PHE A 91 -3.71 0.25 10.10
C PHE A 91 -3.43 1.65 9.56
N PHE A 92 -3.28 1.77 8.24
CA PHE A 92 -3.03 3.06 7.61
C PHE A 92 -4.19 4.04 7.76
N GLY A 93 -5.42 3.56 7.69
CA GLY A 93 -6.60 4.39 7.92
C GLY A 93 -6.84 4.74 9.39
N GLY A 94 -6.23 4.04 10.34
CA GLY A 94 -6.45 4.27 11.79
C GLY A 94 -6.63 2.98 12.57
N ALA A 95 -7.70 2.90 13.36
CA ALA A 95 -7.99 1.74 14.22
C ALA A 95 -8.40 0.49 13.44
N ASP A 96 -9.07 0.66 12.31
CA ASP A 96 -9.61 -0.40 11.48
C ASP A 96 -8.99 -0.45 10.08
N LEU A 97 -9.04 -1.66 9.47
CA LEU A 97 -8.62 -1.85 8.08
C LEU A 97 -9.54 -1.08 7.13
N THR A 98 -8.93 -0.32 6.23
CA THR A 98 -9.63 0.49 5.23
C THR A 98 -9.12 0.21 3.80
N THR A 99 -9.71 0.86 2.80
CA THR A 99 -9.19 0.82 1.43
C THR A 99 -7.79 1.42 1.30
N ALA A 100 -7.36 2.29 2.23
CA ALA A 100 -5.98 2.76 2.29
C ALA A 100 -4.99 1.60 2.50
N ASP A 101 -5.33 0.63 3.37
CA ASP A 101 -4.52 -0.58 3.59
C ASP A 101 -4.47 -1.45 2.35
N ILE A 102 -5.60 -1.63 1.65
CA ILE A 102 -5.66 -2.40 0.41
C ILE A 102 -4.70 -1.81 -0.64
N MET A 103 -4.68 -0.48 -0.76
CA MET A 103 -3.79 0.22 -1.69
C MET A 103 -2.31 0.11 -1.27
N MET A 104 -2.02 0.22 0.03
CA MET A 104 -0.65 0.15 0.55
C MET A 104 -0.06 -1.25 0.49
N VAL A 105 -0.84 -2.29 0.75
CA VAL A 105 -0.35 -3.68 0.84
C VAL A 105 0.40 -4.11 -0.42
N TYR A 106 -0.09 -3.78 -1.61
CA TYR A 106 0.63 -4.09 -2.85
C TYR A 106 2.04 -3.48 -2.88
N CYS A 107 2.19 -2.23 -2.49
CA CYS A 107 3.49 -1.56 -2.44
C CYS A 107 4.45 -2.19 -1.44
N LEU A 108 3.90 -2.74 -0.35
CA LEU A 108 4.64 -3.28 0.79
C LEU A 108 4.93 -4.79 0.66
N THR A 109 4.30 -5.46 -0.30
CA THR A 109 4.45 -6.90 -0.56
C THR A 109 4.94 -7.15 -1.99
N THR A 110 4.07 -7.51 -2.90
CA THR A 110 4.37 -7.94 -4.28
C THR A 110 5.33 -7.00 -5.00
N SER A 111 5.15 -5.68 -4.86
CA SER A 111 6.03 -4.73 -5.54
C SER A 111 7.49 -4.75 -5.04
N ARG A 112 7.75 -5.26 -3.83
CA ARG A 112 9.13 -5.42 -3.32
C ARG A 112 9.93 -6.48 -4.08
N ALA A 113 9.25 -7.52 -4.59
CA ALA A 113 9.89 -8.59 -5.36
C ALA A 113 10.66 -8.05 -6.57
N PHE A 114 10.16 -7.00 -7.21
CA PHE A 114 10.80 -6.39 -8.38
C PHE A 114 12.04 -5.56 -8.06
N ARG A 115 12.27 -5.23 -6.78
CA ARG A 115 13.34 -4.34 -6.33
C ARG A 115 14.26 -4.94 -5.28
N GLY A 116 13.94 -6.12 -4.77
CA GLY A 116 14.72 -6.74 -3.69
C GLY A 116 14.76 -5.92 -2.40
N THR A 117 13.71 -5.10 -2.13
CA THR A 117 13.69 -4.21 -0.97
C THR A 117 13.49 -5.01 0.32
N SER A 118 14.52 -5.00 1.22
CA SER A 118 14.38 -5.53 2.58
C SER A 118 13.57 -4.59 3.48
N ILE A 119 12.83 -5.18 4.42
CA ILE A 119 12.10 -4.47 5.48
C ILE A 119 12.61 -4.83 6.88
N ASP A 120 13.83 -5.36 6.97
CA ASP A 120 14.39 -5.87 8.24
C ASP A 120 14.50 -4.80 9.32
N THR A 121 14.70 -3.55 8.93
CA THR A 121 14.82 -2.39 9.83
C THR A 121 13.48 -1.75 10.20
N TYR A 122 12.35 -2.32 9.76
CA TYR A 122 11.00 -1.77 9.96
C TYR A 122 10.11 -2.72 10.77
N PRO A 123 10.25 -2.78 12.11
CA PRO A 123 9.53 -3.73 12.96
C PRO A 123 8.01 -3.53 12.97
N ASN A 124 7.53 -2.28 12.94
CA ASN A 124 6.09 -1.98 12.91
C ASN A 124 5.47 -2.42 11.58
N LEU A 125 6.18 -2.20 10.47
CA LEU A 125 5.77 -2.69 9.16
C LEU A 125 5.71 -4.22 9.13
N LYS A 126 6.69 -4.93 9.69
CA LYS A 126 6.64 -6.40 9.79
C LYS A 126 5.43 -6.88 10.59
N ALA A 127 5.17 -6.27 11.74
CA ALA A 127 3.99 -6.60 12.57
C ALA A 127 2.67 -6.34 11.83
N TYR A 128 2.60 -5.25 11.06
CA TYR A 128 1.46 -4.95 10.20
C TYR A 128 1.28 -6.01 9.11
N LEU A 129 2.33 -6.38 8.39
CA LEU A 129 2.24 -7.39 7.32
C LEU A 129 1.84 -8.76 7.86
N GLN A 130 2.30 -9.16 9.04
CA GLN A 130 1.84 -10.37 9.72
C GLN A 130 0.33 -10.30 10.02
N ARG A 131 -0.14 -9.17 10.51
CA ARG A 131 -1.56 -8.90 10.79
C ARG A 131 -2.43 -8.98 9.52
N ILE A 132 -1.94 -8.41 8.41
CA ILE A 132 -2.60 -8.52 7.10
C ILE A 132 -2.59 -9.98 6.60
N GLY A 133 -1.45 -10.66 6.67
CA GLY A 133 -1.28 -12.05 6.22
C GLY A 133 -2.16 -13.05 6.96
N ALA A 134 -2.46 -12.79 8.25
CA ALA A 134 -3.37 -13.60 9.04
C ALA A 134 -4.86 -13.47 8.64
N ARG A 135 -5.21 -12.47 7.82
CA ARG A 135 -6.60 -12.24 7.41
C ARG A 135 -7.06 -13.25 6.36
N PRO A 136 -8.14 -14.02 6.60
CA PRO A 136 -8.63 -14.98 5.61
C PRO A 136 -8.97 -14.36 4.25
N ALA A 137 -9.45 -13.11 4.22
CA ALA A 137 -9.74 -12.40 2.99
C ALA A 137 -8.47 -12.12 2.16
N TYR A 138 -7.36 -11.73 2.82
CA TYR A 138 -6.07 -11.54 2.16
C TYR A 138 -5.55 -12.86 1.59
N GLN A 139 -5.59 -13.94 2.37
CA GLN A 139 -5.15 -15.27 1.93
C GLN A 139 -5.93 -15.77 0.70
N ARG A 140 -7.26 -15.61 0.69
CA ARG A 140 -8.08 -15.94 -0.48
C ARG A 140 -7.76 -15.08 -1.70
N ALA A 141 -7.50 -13.79 -1.49
CA ALA A 141 -7.14 -12.88 -2.58
C ALA A 141 -5.80 -13.28 -3.21
N MET A 142 -4.79 -13.55 -2.38
CA MET A 142 -3.46 -13.97 -2.86
C MET A 142 -3.51 -15.32 -3.59
N ALA A 143 -4.22 -16.30 -3.05
CA ALA A 143 -4.39 -17.60 -3.71
C ALA A 143 -5.05 -17.50 -5.09
N LYS A 144 -5.89 -16.48 -5.29
CA LYS A 144 -6.56 -16.22 -6.58
C LYS A 144 -5.71 -15.36 -7.53
N ALA A 145 -5.05 -14.33 -7.02
CA ALA A 145 -4.32 -13.36 -7.82
C ALA A 145 -2.91 -13.84 -8.18
N GLU A 146 -2.23 -14.52 -7.26
CA GLU A 146 -0.84 -14.95 -7.39
C GLU A 146 -0.68 -16.43 -6.98
N PRO A 147 -1.33 -17.36 -7.73
CA PRO A 147 -1.32 -18.77 -7.38
C PRO A 147 0.11 -19.33 -7.41
N GLY A 148 0.51 -19.99 -6.33
CA GLY A 148 1.85 -20.58 -6.18
C GLY A 148 2.96 -19.61 -5.75
N MET A 149 2.68 -18.32 -5.60
CA MET A 149 3.64 -17.38 -5.02
C MET A 149 3.37 -17.17 -3.51
N PRO A 150 4.39 -17.38 -2.65
CA PRO A 150 4.25 -17.06 -1.24
C PRO A 150 4.13 -15.53 -1.07
N PRO A 151 3.20 -15.03 -0.24
CA PRO A 151 3.10 -13.61 0.03
C PRO A 151 4.38 -13.07 0.69
N MET A 152 4.89 -11.93 0.24
CA MET A 152 6.07 -11.28 0.80
C MET A 152 5.73 -10.51 2.08
N LEU A 153 5.50 -11.23 3.18
CA LEU A 153 5.08 -10.68 4.48
C LEU A 153 6.25 -10.39 5.44
N VAL A 154 7.44 -10.79 5.06
CA VAL A 154 8.69 -10.63 5.80
C VAL A 154 9.82 -10.23 4.87
#